data_7116cc14ac68011531dddd023250f251
#
_entry.id   7116cc14ac68011531dddd023250f251
#
_cell.length_a   1.000
_cell.length_b   1.000
_cell.length_c   1.000
_cell.angle_alpha   90.00
_cell.angle_beta   90.00
_cell.angle_gamma   90.00
#
_symmetry.space_group_name_H-M   'P 1'
#
loop_
_entity.id
_entity.type
_entity.pdbx_description
1 polymer ?
#
loop_
_entity_poly.entity_id
_entity_poly.type
_entity_poly.pdbx_seq_one_letter_code
_entity_poly.pdbx_strand_id
1 'polypeptide(L)'
;MRDLLTAKSEEDALEDLHRKGLTDGLPVVVPTPSRVDRMALASGNDPDMVIGAMGPGNGVATIEKIAVAAVMAGCVPDHMPVVLAAVKAVINPVFDLTEMQATTHCTAPLIIVNGPARFSCGPISSGYGALGPGHRANASIGRALRLAMINIGGGRPGSSDMALLGHPGKFTYCLAENEEDSPFEPLHTYFGFEKDESIVTVMGAEA
;
A
#
# COMPACT_ATOMS: atom_id res chain seq x y z
N MET A 1 21.70 -0.18 10.44
CA MET A 1 22.41 0.87 9.64
C MET A 1 21.65 0.98 8.32
N ARG A 2 21.21 2.19 7.95
CA ARG A 2 20.51 2.41 6.68
C ARG A 2 21.46 2.25 5.50
N ASP A 3 21.06 1.51 4.50
CA ASP A 3 21.79 1.39 3.23
C ASP A 3 21.33 2.53 2.32
N LEU A 4 22.09 3.64 2.35
CA LEU A 4 21.71 4.86 1.64
C LEU A 4 22.29 4.86 0.23
N LEU A 5 21.41 5.01 -0.77
CA LEU A 5 21.82 5.31 -2.14
C LEU A 5 22.19 6.80 -2.24
N THR A 6 23.27 7.10 -2.96
CA THR A 6 23.69 8.48 -3.23
C THR A 6 23.50 8.80 -4.70
N ALA A 7 22.96 9.97 -4.99
CA ALA A 7 22.79 10.49 -6.34
C ALA A 7 23.23 11.95 -6.41
N LYS A 8 23.58 12.44 -7.61
CA LYS A 8 24.02 13.83 -7.81
C LYS A 8 22.87 14.82 -7.82
N SER A 9 21.68 14.35 -8.20
CA SER A 9 20.44 15.13 -8.26
C SER A 9 19.24 14.25 -7.95
N GLU A 10 18.05 14.86 -7.77
CA GLU A 10 16.80 14.14 -7.61
C GLU A 10 16.42 13.37 -8.89
N GLU A 11 16.73 13.92 -10.07
CA GLU A 11 16.54 13.29 -11.37
C GLU A 11 17.40 12.02 -11.51
N ASP A 12 18.72 12.11 -11.18
CA ASP A 12 19.60 10.95 -11.15
C ASP A 12 19.10 9.87 -10.19
N ALA A 13 18.55 10.27 -9.04
CA ALA A 13 18.00 9.35 -8.05
C ALA A 13 16.78 8.59 -8.60
N LEU A 14 15.88 9.28 -9.31
CA LEU A 14 14.71 8.67 -9.95
C LEU A 14 15.11 7.65 -11.01
N GLU A 15 16.03 8.01 -11.89
CA GLU A 15 16.55 7.11 -12.93
C GLU A 15 17.26 5.89 -12.32
N ASP A 16 18.00 6.08 -11.24
CA ASP A 16 18.62 4.99 -10.49
C ASP A 16 17.61 4.02 -9.90
N LEU A 17 16.52 4.54 -9.31
CA LEU A 17 15.43 3.72 -8.77
C LEU A 17 14.75 2.91 -9.88
N HIS A 18 14.50 3.52 -11.04
CA HIS A 18 13.95 2.83 -12.20
C HIS A 18 14.89 1.72 -12.69
N ARG A 19 16.16 2.05 -12.92
CA ARG A 19 17.17 1.09 -13.42
C ARG A 19 17.36 -0.11 -12.49
N LYS A 20 17.21 0.09 -11.17
CA LYS A 20 17.27 -0.96 -10.16
C LYS A 20 15.96 -1.76 -10.01
N GLY A 21 14.92 -1.41 -10.76
CA GLY A 21 13.61 -2.04 -10.67
C GLY A 21 12.93 -1.82 -9.32
N LEU A 22 13.17 -0.69 -8.66
CA LEU A 22 12.59 -0.35 -7.36
C LEU A 22 11.29 0.46 -7.48
N THR A 23 10.83 0.74 -8.70
CA THR A 23 9.56 1.42 -8.96
C THR A 23 8.56 0.48 -9.62
N ASP A 24 7.32 0.93 -9.72
CA ASP A 24 6.24 0.27 -10.45
C ASP A 24 6.15 0.72 -11.93
N GLY A 25 7.19 1.40 -12.44
CA GLY A 25 7.21 1.98 -13.79
C GLY A 25 6.73 3.43 -13.86
N LEU A 26 6.11 3.95 -12.81
CA LEU A 26 5.67 5.35 -12.70
C LEU A 26 6.70 6.18 -11.91
N PRO A 27 6.73 7.51 -12.12
CA PRO A 27 7.54 8.41 -11.29
C PRO A 27 7.23 8.24 -9.81
N VAL A 28 8.24 8.29 -8.96
CA VAL A 28 8.12 8.17 -7.51
C VAL A 28 8.67 9.41 -6.80
N VAL A 29 8.23 9.65 -5.58
CA VAL A 29 8.87 10.64 -4.71
C VAL A 29 10.14 10.03 -4.14
N VAL A 30 11.28 10.70 -4.30
CA VAL A 30 12.57 10.20 -3.77
C VAL A 30 12.49 10.07 -2.24
N PRO A 31 12.70 8.87 -1.67
CA PRO A 31 12.57 8.61 -0.24
C PRO A 31 13.83 9.08 0.52
N THR A 32 13.99 10.41 0.64
CA THR A 32 15.09 10.96 1.45
C THR A 32 14.92 10.60 2.93
N PRO A 33 16.02 10.51 3.72
CA PRO A 33 15.92 10.19 5.15
C PRO A 33 14.89 11.03 5.89
N SER A 34 14.87 12.34 5.67
CA SER A 34 13.92 13.24 6.34
C SER A 34 12.46 12.99 5.97
N ARG A 35 12.18 12.61 4.72
CA ARG A 35 10.82 12.23 4.29
C ARG A 35 10.40 10.91 4.94
N VAL A 36 11.31 9.93 4.98
CA VAL A 36 11.06 8.61 5.58
C VAL A 36 10.87 8.71 7.08
N ASP A 37 11.72 9.48 7.79
CA ASP A 37 11.60 9.67 9.24
C ASP A 37 10.26 10.27 9.62
N ARG A 38 9.82 11.31 8.90
CA ARG A 38 8.51 11.93 9.13
C ARG A 38 7.35 10.97 8.86
N MET A 39 7.47 10.12 7.83
CA MET A 39 6.46 9.11 7.51
C MET A 39 6.43 8.00 8.57
N ALA A 40 7.59 7.50 8.99
CA ALA A 40 7.70 6.47 10.02
C ALA A 40 7.15 6.96 11.38
N LEU A 41 7.45 8.21 11.74
CA LEU A 41 6.93 8.84 12.97
C LEU A 41 5.40 8.83 13.02
N ALA A 42 4.73 9.04 11.88
CA ALA A 42 3.27 9.03 11.81
C ALA A 42 2.64 7.66 12.07
N SER A 43 3.41 6.57 12.04
CA SER A 43 2.94 5.25 12.45
C SER A 43 2.79 5.09 13.97
N GLY A 44 3.40 5.98 14.77
CA GLY A 44 3.49 5.85 16.22
C GLY A 44 4.36 4.69 16.71
N ASN A 45 5.13 4.05 15.82
CA ASN A 45 5.93 2.87 16.15
C ASN A 45 7.44 3.12 15.88
N ASP A 46 8.28 2.27 16.49
CA ASP A 46 9.71 2.28 16.21
C ASP A 46 9.99 1.94 14.74
N PRO A 47 10.83 2.70 14.01
CA PRO A 47 11.19 2.42 12.63
C PRO A 47 11.75 1.01 12.37
N ASP A 48 12.46 0.44 13.33
CA ASP A 48 13.06 -0.90 13.24
C ASP A 48 12.06 -2.02 13.62
N MET A 49 10.86 -1.67 14.09
CA MET A 49 9.84 -2.65 14.44
C MET A 49 9.50 -3.52 13.25
N VAL A 50 9.66 -4.84 13.42
CA VAL A 50 9.31 -5.85 12.43
C VAL A 50 7.81 -6.13 12.47
N ILE A 51 7.15 -6.02 11.31
CA ILE A 51 5.73 -6.33 11.12
C ILE A 51 5.54 -7.79 10.74
N GLY A 52 6.43 -8.32 9.89
CA GLY A 52 6.40 -9.71 9.45
C GLY A 52 7.21 -9.95 8.18
N ALA A 53 7.09 -11.15 7.64
CA ALA A 53 7.66 -11.52 6.35
C ALA A 53 6.62 -11.28 5.24
N MET A 54 7.03 -10.62 4.16
CA MET A 54 6.15 -10.32 3.02
C MET A 54 6.49 -11.24 1.84
N GLY A 55 5.50 -12.02 1.41
CA GLY A 55 5.63 -12.90 0.23
C GLY A 55 5.69 -12.13 -1.10
N PRO A 56 6.13 -12.80 -2.19
CA PRO A 56 6.61 -14.17 -2.26
C PRO A 56 8.07 -14.39 -1.83
N GLY A 57 8.91 -13.34 -1.82
CA GLY A 57 10.33 -13.43 -1.46
C GLY A 57 10.62 -13.46 0.04
N ASN A 58 9.59 -13.39 0.89
CA ASN A 58 9.69 -13.41 2.35
C ASN A 58 10.61 -12.32 2.94
N GLY A 59 10.65 -11.16 2.28
CA GLY A 59 11.40 -10.01 2.79
C GLY A 59 10.83 -9.50 4.12
N VAL A 60 11.72 -9.13 5.04
CA VAL A 60 11.32 -8.60 6.36
C VAL A 60 10.75 -7.21 6.20
N ALA A 61 9.47 -7.03 6.49
CA ALA A 61 8.78 -5.74 6.53
C ALA A 61 9.00 -5.06 7.88
N THR A 62 9.67 -3.91 7.87
CA THR A 62 9.79 -3.02 9.02
C THR A 62 8.99 -1.75 8.79
N ILE A 63 8.69 -1.01 9.86
CA ILE A 63 8.03 0.30 9.77
C ILE A 63 8.79 1.22 8.80
N GLU A 64 10.12 1.26 8.88
CA GLU A 64 10.95 2.08 7.98
C GLU A 64 10.76 1.71 6.50
N LYS A 65 10.83 0.41 6.16
CA LYS A 65 10.64 -0.04 4.77
C LYS A 65 9.24 0.26 4.23
N ILE A 66 8.22 0.14 5.09
CA ILE A 66 6.85 0.52 4.75
C ILE A 66 6.76 2.03 4.53
N ALA A 67 7.40 2.84 5.39
CA ALA A 67 7.47 4.28 5.24
C ALA A 67 8.18 4.70 3.94
N VAL A 68 9.24 3.99 3.53
CA VAL A 68 9.90 4.20 2.23
C VAL A 68 8.90 4.00 1.09
N ALA A 69 8.15 2.90 1.09
CA ALA A 69 7.14 2.62 0.06
C ALA A 69 6.03 3.70 0.05
N ALA A 70 5.57 4.14 1.22
CA ALA A 70 4.57 5.20 1.36
C ALA A 70 5.08 6.55 0.82
N VAL A 71 6.33 6.94 1.11
CA VAL A 71 6.95 8.15 0.55
C VAL A 71 7.03 8.04 -0.97
N MET A 72 7.56 6.92 -1.48
CA MET A 72 7.70 6.70 -2.93
C MET A 72 6.35 6.79 -3.66
N ALA A 73 5.28 6.31 -3.05
CA ALA A 73 3.92 6.40 -3.58
C ALA A 73 3.31 7.80 -3.56
N GLY A 74 3.92 8.76 -2.86
CA GLY A 74 3.39 10.12 -2.69
C GLY A 74 2.39 10.27 -1.54
N CYS A 75 2.39 9.36 -0.57
CA CYS A 75 1.61 9.48 0.65
C CYS A 75 2.01 10.72 1.46
N VAL A 76 1.06 11.26 2.20
CA VAL A 76 1.30 12.17 3.32
C VAL A 76 1.31 11.38 4.64
N PRO A 77 1.89 11.93 5.73
CA PRO A 77 1.96 11.22 7.01
C PRO A 77 0.62 10.65 7.50
N ASP A 78 -0.47 11.37 7.31
CA ASP A 78 -1.82 10.94 7.73
C ASP A 78 -2.29 9.64 7.06
N HIS A 79 -1.72 9.28 5.90
CA HIS A 79 -2.03 8.00 5.23
C HIS A 79 -1.34 6.80 5.88
N MET A 80 -0.28 7.01 6.68
CA MET A 80 0.57 5.93 7.18
C MET A 80 -0.17 4.89 8.03
N PRO A 81 -1.13 5.24 8.90
CA PRO A 81 -1.89 4.24 9.66
C PRO A 81 -2.63 3.24 8.75
N VAL A 82 -3.26 3.73 7.68
CA VAL A 82 -3.99 2.88 6.72
C VAL A 82 -3.03 2.01 5.91
N VAL A 83 -1.91 2.57 5.44
CA VAL A 83 -0.86 1.80 4.73
C VAL A 83 -0.33 0.68 5.63
N LEU A 84 -0.05 0.98 6.90
CA LEU A 84 0.45 -0.01 7.85
C LEU A 84 -0.59 -1.11 8.12
N ALA A 85 -1.86 -0.76 8.27
CA ALA A 85 -2.95 -1.72 8.46
C ALA A 85 -3.10 -2.63 7.23
N ALA A 86 -3.04 -2.07 6.01
CA ALA A 86 -3.09 -2.84 4.78
C ALA A 86 -1.90 -3.81 4.64
N VAL A 87 -0.68 -3.37 4.99
CA VAL A 87 0.50 -4.25 5.02
C VAL A 87 0.33 -5.38 6.03
N LYS A 88 -0.17 -5.10 7.25
CA LYS A 88 -0.46 -6.14 8.26
C LYS A 88 -1.49 -7.14 7.75
N ALA A 89 -2.53 -6.67 7.06
CA ALA A 89 -3.57 -7.54 6.50
C ALA A 89 -3.03 -8.48 5.44
N VAL A 90 -2.23 -8.00 4.47
CA VAL A 90 -1.69 -8.87 3.41
C VAL A 90 -0.59 -9.82 3.88
N ILE A 91 0.12 -9.49 4.97
CA ILE A 91 1.11 -10.39 5.60
C ILE A 91 0.43 -11.50 6.41
N ASN A 92 -0.82 -11.30 6.81
CA ASN A 92 -1.56 -12.34 7.54
C ASN A 92 -1.67 -13.61 6.66
N PRO A 93 -1.32 -14.81 7.20
CA PRO A 93 -1.36 -16.06 6.43
C PRO A 93 -2.71 -16.38 5.77
N VAL A 94 -3.82 -15.89 6.33
CA VAL A 94 -5.17 -16.08 5.78
C VAL A 94 -5.32 -15.42 4.41
N PHE A 95 -4.57 -14.32 4.15
CA PHE A 95 -4.62 -13.62 2.85
C PHE A 95 -3.86 -14.36 1.75
N ASP A 96 -2.86 -15.16 2.12
CA ASP A 96 -1.98 -15.91 1.20
C ASP A 96 -1.39 -15.04 0.07
N LEU A 97 -0.66 -14.00 0.48
CA LEU A 97 -0.07 -13.04 -0.47
C LEU A 97 0.82 -13.71 -1.52
N THR A 98 1.50 -14.80 -1.17
CA THR A 98 2.41 -15.51 -2.08
C THR A 98 1.63 -16.11 -3.26
N GLU A 99 0.60 -16.88 -3.01
CA GLU A 99 -0.24 -17.48 -4.04
C GLU A 99 -0.99 -16.40 -4.84
N MET A 100 -1.51 -15.39 -4.16
CA MET A 100 -2.23 -14.30 -4.78
C MET A 100 -1.36 -13.51 -5.77
N GLN A 101 -0.05 -13.38 -5.53
CA GLN A 101 0.87 -12.76 -6.47
C GLN A 101 1.40 -13.71 -7.55
N ALA A 102 1.64 -14.99 -7.20
CA ALA A 102 2.25 -15.97 -8.10
C ALA A 102 1.29 -16.54 -9.16
N THR A 103 0.01 -16.25 -9.05
CA THR A 103 -1.01 -16.73 -9.99
C THR A 103 -0.87 -16.11 -11.40
N THR A 104 -1.37 -16.82 -12.42
CA THR A 104 -1.55 -16.29 -13.79
C THR A 104 -2.77 -15.36 -13.91
N HIS A 105 -3.64 -15.33 -12.92
CA HIS A 105 -4.75 -14.40 -12.82
C HIS A 105 -4.27 -12.98 -12.52
N CYS A 106 -5.08 -11.99 -12.85
CA CYS A 106 -4.72 -10.58 -12.68
C CYS A 106 -5.10 -10.01 -11.30
N THR A 107 -5.13 -10.86 -10.27
CA THR A 107 -5.54 -10.49 -8.91
C THR A 107 -4.67 -9.38 -8.32
N ALA A 108 -5.31 -8.43 -7.66
CA ALA A 108 -4.67 -7.35 -6.90
C ALA A 108 -5.32 -7.18 -5.53
N PRO A 109 -4.57 -6.77 -4.48
CA PRO A 109 -5.15 -6.44 -3.18
C PRO A 109 -6.03 -5.19 -3.28
N LEU A 110 -7.34 -5.35 -3.11
CA LEU A 110 -8.27 -4.25 -2.92
C LEU A 110 -8.31 -3.87 -1.43
N ILE A 111 -8.03 -2.61 -1.14
CA ILE A 111 -8.07 -2.03 0.20
C ILE A 111 -9.41 -1.32 0.36
N ILE A 112 -10.21 -1.72 1.35
CA ILE A 112 -11.46 -1.08 1.74
C ILE A 112 -11.27 -0.48 3.13
N VAL A 113 -11.55 0.82 3.27
CA VAL A 113 -11.38 1.54 4.53
C VAL A 113 -12.74 1.89 5.10
N ASN A 114 -12.95 1.53 6.37
CA ASN A 114 -14.16 1.78 7.14
C ASN A 114 -13.89 2.66 8.36
N GLY A 115 -14.96 3.25 8.88
CA GLY A 115 -14.94 4.05 10.09
C GLY A 115 -14.26 5.42 9.94
N PRO A 116 -13.87 6.06 11.05
CA PRO A 116 -13.33 7.43 11.07
C PRO A 116 -12.06 7.65 10.24
N ALA A 117 -11.24 6.60 10.01
CA ALA A 117 -10.02 6.71 9.17
C ALA A 117 -10.31 7.17 7.74
N ARG A 118 -11.53 6.96 7.23
CA ARG A 118 -11.97 7.46 5.92
C ARG A 118 -11.76 8.96 5.78
N PHE A 119 -11.89 9.70 6.89
CA PHE A 119 -11.77 11.15 6.94
C PHE A 119 -10.43 11.61 7.51
N SER A 120 -9.97 10.99 8.61
CA SER A 120 -8.75 11.40 9.32
C SER A 120 -7.45 11.00 8.61
N CYS A 121 -7.49 9.95 7.80
CA CYS A 121 -6.33 9.44 7.06
C CYS A 121 -6.37 9.82 5.56
N GLY A 122 -7.02 10.97 5.21
CA GLY A 122 -7.11 11.26 3.80
C GLY A 122 -7.56 12.67 3.45
N PRO A 123 -8.81 12.93 3.07
CA PRO A 123 -9.97 12.01 2.97
C PRO A 123 -9.81 10.91 1.91
N ILE A 124 -10.30 9.72 2.23
CA ILE A 124 -10.34 8.58 1.31
C ILE A 124 -11.72 8.55 0.67
N SER A 125 -11.78 8.66 -0.66
CA SER A 125 -13.05 8.74 -1.39
C SER A 125 -13.76 7.39 -1.45
N SER A 126 -15.10 7.44 -1.27
CA SER A 126 -16.06 6.35 -1.50
C SER A 126 -17.02 6.65 -2.65
N GLY A 127 -16.96 7.86 -3.20
CA GLY A 127 -17.92 8.36 -4.18
C GLY A 127 -17.50 8.18 -5.63
N TYR A 128 -18.00 9.08 -6.48
CA TYR A 128 -17.73 9.04 -7.91
C TYR A 128 -16.24 9.07 -8.23
N GLY A 129 -15.79 8.10 -9.04
CA GLY A 129 -14.41 8.02 -9.46
C GLY A 129 -13.41 7.60 -8.38
N ALA A 130 -13.85 7.03 -7.26
CA ALA A 130 -13.00 6.64 -6.14
C ALA A 130 -11.77 5.81 -6.55
N LEU A 131 -11.90 4.93 -7.55
CA LEU A 131 -10.82 4.13 -8.12
C LEU A 131 -10.16 4.78 -9.36
N GLY A 132 -10.58 6.00 -9.71
CA GLY A 132 -10.03 6.78 -10.82
C GLY A 132 -9.09 7.90 -10.38
N PRO A 133 -8.74 8.80 -11.31
CA PRO A 133 -7.86 9.93 -11.02
C PRO A 133 -8.57 10.99 -10.15
N GLY A 134 -7.78 11.77 -9.39
CA GLY A 134 -8.26 12.92 -8.62
C GLY A 134 -8.26 12.73 -7.11
N HIS A 135 -8.26 11.50 -6.61
CA HIS A 135 -8.27 11.18 -5.18
C HIS A 135 -6.89 10.76 -4.70
N ARG A 136 -6.13 11.72 -4.14
CA ARG A 136 -4.74 11.48 -3.72
C ARG A 136 -4.61 10.35 -2.72
N ALA A 137 -5.45 10.32 -1.68
CA ALA A 137 -5.36 9.30 -0.64
C ALA A 137 -5.55 7.89 -1.22
N ASN A 138 -6.64 7.68 -2.00
CA ASN A 138 -6.94 6.42 -2.66
C ASN A 138 -5.75 5.95 -3.52
N ALA A 139 -5.28 6.83 -4.41
CA ALA A 139 -4.18 6.53 -5.32
C ALA A 139 -2.87 6.21 -4.58
N SER A 140 -2.49 7.06 -3.61
CA SER A 140 -1.20 6.90 -2.91
C SER A 140 -1.19 5.73 -1.94
N ILE A 141 -2.29 5.46 -1.20
CA ILE A 141 -2.37 4.35 -0.25
C ILE A 141 -2.27 3.01 -0.97
N GLY A 142 -3.08 2.80 -2.02
CA GLY A 142 -3.03 1.55 -2.78
C GLY A 142 -1.67 1.34 -3.44
N ARG A 143 -1.08 2.41 -3.99
CA ARG A 143 0.25 2.37 -4.61
C ARG A 143 1.37 2.10 -3.59
N ALA A 144 1.24 2.59 -2.35
CA ALA A 144 2.20 2.31 -1.28
C ALA A 144 2.26 0.80 -0.97
N LEU A 145 1.09 0.15 -0.90
CA LEU A 145 1.04 -1.30 -0.74
C LEU A 145 1.72 -2.02 -1.91
N ARG A 146 1.45 -1.61 -3.17
CA ARG A 146 2.11 -2.19 -4.36
C ARG A 146 3.62 -2.04 -4.31
N LEU A 147 4.15 -0.86 -4.00
CA LEU A 147 5.58 -0.62 -3.89
C LEU A 147 6.23 -1.42 -2.73
N ALA A 148 5.51 -1.61 -1.62
CA ALA A 148 5.96 -2.50 -0.55
C ALA A 148 6.04 -3.96 -1.05
N MET A 149 5.02 -4.44 -1.77
CA MET A 149 5.01 -5.79 -2.35
C MET A 149 6.16 -6.02 -3.35
N ILE A 150 6.53 -4.99 -4.14
CA ILE A 150 7.68 -5.04 -5.05
C ILE A 150 9.00 -5.05 -4.27
N ASN A 151 9.19 -4.10 -3.36
CA ASN A 151 10.50 -3.81 -2.78
C ASN A 151 10.82 -4.62 -1.52
N ILE A 152 9.80 -5.06 -0.79
CA ILE A 152 9.94 -5.92 0.39
C ILE A 152 9.61 -7.36 0.01
N GLY A 153 8.46 -7.56 -0.64
CA GLY A 153 7.95 -8.88 -1.00
C GLY A 153 8.61 -9.52 -2.21
N GLY A 154 9.25 -8.74 -3.08
CA GLY A 154 9.86 -9.24 -4.32
C GLY A 154 8.86 -9.62 -5.41
N GLY A 155 7.62 -9.10 -5.34
CA GLY A 155 6.56 -9.31 -6.34
C GLY A 155 6.86 -8.59 -7.65
N ARG A 156 7.44 -9.29 -8.62
CA ARG A 156 7.89 -8.72 -9.91
C ARG A 156 7.27 -9.42 -11.09
N PRO A 157 6.79 -8.68 -12.10
CA PRO A 157 6.22 -9.25 -13.32
C PRO A 157 7.20 -10.22 -14.01
N GLY A 158 6.69 -11.40 -14.42
CA GLY A 158 7.46 -12.42 -15.13
C GLY A 158 8.50 -13.17 -14.28
N SER A 159 8.59 -12.87 -13.00
CA SER A 159 9.48 -13.55 -12.05
C SER A 159 8.69 -14.23 -10.94
N SER A 160 7.86 -13.48 -10.23
CA SER A 160 7.00 -13.98 -9.15
C SER A 160 5.54 -13.54 -9.31
N ASP A 161 5.26 -12.49 -10.06
CA ASP A 161 3.91 -12.10 -10.49
C ASP A 161 3.75 -12.62 -11.94
N MET A 162 2.93 -13.64 -12.10
CA MET A 162 2.75 -14.34 -13.39
C MET A 162 1.45 -13.95 -14.10
N ALA A 163 0.77 -12.88 -13.66
CA ALA A 163 -0.43 -12.38 -14.31
C ALA A 163 -0.21 -12.14 -15.82
N LEU A 164 -1.04 -12.74 -16.67
CA LEU A 164 -0.86 -12.70 -18.12
C LEU A 164 -0.91 -11.29 -18.70
N LEU A 165 -1.87 -10.47 -18.26
CA LEU A 165 -2.00 -9.06 -18.64
C LEU A 165 -1.93 -8.13 -17.45
N GLY A 166 -2.50 -8.53 -16.31
CA GLY A 166 -2.75 -7.65 -15.19
C GLY A 166 -3.95 -6.72 -15.47
N HIS A 167 -4.16 -5.75 -14.56
CA HIS A 167 -5.14 -4.69 -14.71
C HIS A 167 -4.71 -3.45 -13.90
N PRO A 168 -5.33 -2.26 -14.10
CA PRO A 168 -4.93 -1.02 -13.43
C PRO A 168 -4.91 -1.08 -11.89
N GLY A 169 -5.75 -1.91 -11.25
CA GLY A 169 -5.74 -2.14 -9.81
C GLY A 169 -4.42 -2.73 -9.29
N LYS A 170 -3.57 -3.28 -10.17
CA LYS A 170 -2.23 -3.72 -9.77
C LYS A 170 -1.27 -2.55 -9.49
N PHE A 171 -1.57 -1.34 -9.96
CA PHE A 171 -0.83 -0.12 -9.57
C PHE A 171 -1.35 0.44 -8.26
N THR A 172 -2.67 0.53 -8.10
CA THR A 172 -3.33 1.08 -6.92
C THR A 172 -4.77 0.60 -6.86
N TYR A 173 -5.22 0.14 -5.69
CA TYR A 173 -6.56 -0.36 -5.52
C TYR A 173 -7.03 -0.09 -4.09
N CYS A 174 -7.54 1.12 -3.83
CA CYS A 174 -7.95 1.55 -2.50
C CYS A 174 -9.16 2.47 -2.61
N LEU A 175 -10.16 2.23 -1.77
CA LEU A 175 -11.33 3.09 -1.60
C LEU A 175 -11.82 3.06 -0.16
N ALA A 176 -12.64 4.04 0.23
CA ALA A 176 -13.46 3.96 1.42
C ALA A 176 -14.81 3.32 1.08
N GLU A 177 -15.47 2.68 2.05
CA GLU A 177 -16.87 2.31 1.91
C GLU A 177 -17.77 3.55 2.04
N ASN A 178 -18.80 3.65 1.23
CA ASN A 178 -19.85 4.68 1.34
C ASN A 178 -20.88 4.25 2.40
N GLU A 179 -20.49 4.36 3.66
CA GLU A 179 -21.31 3.90 4.79
C GLU A 179 -22.60 4.72 4.98
N GLU A 180 -22.61 5.99 4.54
CA GLU A 180 -23.70 6.93 4.74
C GLU A 180 -24.88 6.66 3.81
N ASP A 181 -24.59 6.28 2.57
CA ASP A 181 -25.61 6.09 1.52
C ASP A 181 -25.92 4.61 1.26
N SER A 182 -25.12 3.70 1.82
CA SER A 182 -25.33 2.27 1.67
C SER A 182 -26.61 1.82 2.38
N PRO A 183 -27.50 1.05 1.72
CA PRO A 183 -28.64 0.44 2.39
C PRO A 183 -28.26 -0.78 3.25
N PHE A 184 -27.01 -1.21 3.16
CA PHE A 184 -26.49 -2.35 3.90
C PHE A 184 -25.71 -1.87 5.14
N GLU A 185 -25.60 -2.76 6.10
CA GLU A 185 -24.73 -2.57 7.25
C GLU A 185 -23.28 -2.40 6.76
N PRO A 186 -22.50 -1.43 7.32
CA PRO A 186 -21.11 -1.26 6.97
C PRO A 186 -20.30 -2.56 7.14
N LEU A 187 -19.37 -2.81 6.23
CA LEU A 187 -18.61 -4.06 6.17
C LEU A 187 -17.92 -4.40 7.50
N HIS A 188 -17.33 -3.41 8.18
CA HIS A 188 -16.65 -3.64 9.45
C HIS A 188 -17.61 -4.01 10.57
N THR A 189 -18.83 -3.42 10.63
CA THR A 189 -19.84 -3.79 11.63
C THR A 189 -20.41 -5.17 11.36
N TYR A 190 -20.61 -5.54 10.09
CA TYR A 190 -20.97 -6.90 9.70
C TYR A 190 -19.98 -7.95 10.22
N PHE A 191 -18.70 -7.62 10.29
CA PHE A 191 -17.66 -8.48 10.88
C PHE A 191 -17.51 -8.34 12.40
N GLY A 192 -18.38 -7.58 13.06
CA GLY A 192 -18.44 -7.49 14.52
C GLY A 192 -17.57 -6.42 15.15
N PHE A 193 -17.07 -5.47 14.37
CA PHE A 193 -16.38 -4.27 14.90
C PHE A 193 -17.37 -3.16 15.23
N GLU A 194 -17.01 -2.28 16.15
CA GLU A 194 -17.85 -1.15 16.52
C GLU A 194 -17.85 -0.09 15.41
N LYS A 195 -18.97 0.66 15.32
CA LYS A 195 -19.17 1.66 14.26
C LYS A 195 -18.11 2.77 14.25
N ASP A 196 -17.53 3.09 15.40
CA ASP A 196 -16.51 4.12 15.57
C ASP A 196 -15.07 3.58 15.51
N GLU A 197 -14.91 2.28 15.25
CA GLU A 197 -13.60 1.70 14.97
C GLU A 197 -13.20 1.94 13.51
N SER A 198 -11.91 2.17 13.31
CA SER A 198 -11.32 2.32 11.97
C SER A 198 -10.71 1.01 11.52
N ILE A 199 -11.26 0.44 10.47
CA ILE A 199 -10.88 -0.90 9.98
C ILE A 199 -10.40 -0.81 8.53
N VAL A 200 -9.36 -1.58 8.23
CA VAL A 200 -8.90 -1.84 6.87
C VAL A 200 -9.15 -3.30 6.53
N THR A 201 -10.00 -3.52 5.54
CA THR A 201 -10.21 -4.84 4.95
C THR A 201 -9.41 -4.93 3.66
N VAL A 202 -8.71 -6.07 3.45
CA VAL A 202 -8.01 -6.35 2.20
C VAL A 202 -8.52 -7.65 1.62
N MET A 203 -8.85 -7.62 0.32
CA MET A 203 -9.30 -8.81 -0.41
C MET A 203 -8.59 -8.92 -1.76
N GLY A 204 -8.36 -10.13 -2.24
CA GLY A 204 -7.93 -10.37 -3.62
C GLY A 204 -9.08 -10.06 -4.57
N ALA A 205 -8.86 -9.14 -5.51
CA ALA A 205 -9.89 -8.74 -6.47
C ALA A 205 -9.33 -8.72 -7.89
N GLU A 206 -10.17 -9.07 -8.84
CA GLU A 206 -9.91 -8.98 -10.29
C GLU A 206 -10.88 -7.98 -10.91
N ALA A 207 -10.47 -7.29 -11.98
CA ALA A 207 -11.29 -6.36 -12.74
C ALA A 207 -11.33 -6.75 -14.22
#